data_18ebf21b1d5aea23aab5d8039019efc3
#
_entry.id   18ebf21b1d5aea23aab5d8039019efc3
#
_cell.length_a   1.000
_cell.length_b   1.000
_cell.length_c   1.000
_cell.angle_alpha   90.00
_cell.angle_beta   90.00
_cell.angle_gamma   90.00
#
_symmetry.space_group_name_H-M   'P 1'
#
loop_
_entity.id
_entity.type
_entity.pdbx_description
1 polymer ?
#
loop_
_entity_poly.entity_id
_entity_poly.type
_entity_poly.pdbx_seq_one_letter_code
_entity_poly.pdbx_strand_id
1 'polypeptide(L)'
;MKKIFARFKRIDNRLQPLPYTELLKDSYSTGSVVGGCLKNKTILITGASSGIGLAMARRFLVEGCHVIISGRTESKLLSAISYLKQKGCDHVTYCLMDQLKDSELYATSQNIFKQFKVNVLINNAGIFKNTDRDVRFRSVDAEDYWPGMNTNLKSSLLLSQSFVDYCKEAEIKGHILNTSSVCGLFESYGITPYGISKAGVIEMTKQFAFAYKGIVTCNSIAPGSVATVMGDLHTGSNIASYSSCNRHVTMAEEIASLAALMCTDDVSEKLNGQTIKACACEKF
;
A
#
# COMPACT_ATOMS: atom_id res chain seq x y z
N MET A 1 31.87 -12.11 0.02
CA MET A 1 30.60 -11.53 0.54
C MET A 1 30.78 -10.26 1.33
N LYS A 2 31.77 -10.11 2.23
CA LYS A 2 32.01 -8.82 2.96
C LYS A 2 32.33 -7.59 2.08
N LYS A 3 32.80 -7.77 0.84
CA LYS A 3 33.15 -6.66 -0.09
C LYS A 3 31.94 -6.01 -0.80
N ILE A 4 30.80 -6.68 -0.90
CA ILE A 4 29.59 -6.10 -1.55
C ILE A 4 28.92 -5.11 -0.59
N PHE A 5 28.84 -5.42 0.71
CA PHE A 5 28.29 -4.52 1.71
C PHE A 5 29.16 -3.29 2.01
N ALA A 6 30.50 -3.40 1.79
CA ALA A 6 31.39 -2.24 2.01
C ALA A 6 31.27 -1.17 0.93
N ARG A 7 30.70 -1.47 -0.24
CA ARG A 7 30.51 -0.50 -1.33
C ARG A 7 29.34 0.45 -1.09
N PHE A 8 28.39 0.07 -0.22
CA PHE A 8 27.23 0.90 0.16
C PHE A 8 27.52 1.86 1.33
N LYS A 9 28.64 1.72 2.04
CA LYS A 9 29.01 2.56 3.19
C LYS A 9 29.71 3.90 2.83
N ARG A 10 29.87 4.23 1.57
CA ARG A 10 30.51 5.49 1.12
C ARG A 10 29.52 6.41 0.41
N ILE A 11 28.41 6.71 1.05
CA ILE A 11 27.56 7.80 0.62
C ILE A 11 27.62 8.91 1.66
N ASP A 12 27.97 10.05 1.15
CA ASP A 12 28.26 11.28 1.83
C ASP A 12 27.15 11.66 2.85
N ASN A 13 27.47 11.63 4.13
CA ASN A 13 26.62 12.07 5.24
C ASN A 13 26.27 13.57 5.22
N ARG A 14 26.53 14.30 4.12
CA ARG A 14 26.34 15.74 4.00
C ARG A 14 24.96 16.17 3.50
N LEU A 15 24.13 15.24 3.05
CA LEU A 15 22.74 15.57 2.68
C LEU A 15 21.84 15.30 3.89
N GLN A 16 21.37 16.36 4.52
CA GLN A 16 20.28 16.26 5.50
C GLN A 16 19.09 15.61 4.83
N PRO A 17 18.45 14.59 5.46
CA PRO A 17 17.25 13.99 4.90
C PRO A 17 16.16 15.05 4.83
N LEU A 18 15.66 15.32 3.64
CA LEU A 18 14.42 16.09 3.49
C LEU A 18 13.28 15.35 4.20
N PRO A 19 12.41 16.06 4.94
CA PRO A 19 11.21 15.44 5.50
C PRO A 19 10.43 14.74 4.37
N TYR A 20 9.94 13.53 4.61
CA TYR A 20 9.20 12.75 3.60
C TYR A 20 7.98 13.47 3.02
N THR A 21 7.43 14.44 3.73
CA THR A 21 6.38 15.35 3.26
C THR A 21 6.85 16.29 2.13
N GLU A 22 8.16 16.59 2.05
CA GLU A 22 8.73 17.42 0.98
C GLU A 22 9.15 16.59 -0.25
N LEU A 23 9.24 15.27 -0.11
CA LEU A 23 9.58 14.36 -1.21
C LEU A 23 8.39 14.04 -2.12
N LEU A 24 7.17 14.31 -1.70
CA LEU A 24 6.02 14.36 -2.59
C LEU A 24 6.17 15.61 -3.47
N LYS A 25 7.03 15.50 -4.50
CA LYS A 25 7.33 16.62 -5.39
C LYS A 25 6.06 17.13 -6.05
N ASP A 26 5.86 18.44 -6.03
CA ASP A 26 4.79 19.12 -6.77
C ASP A 26 4.86 18.90 -8.29
N SER A 27 5.97 18.31 -8.78
CA SER A 27 6.21 17.98 -10.20
C SER A 27 5.42 16.77 -10.72
N TYR A 28 4.86 15.93 -9.86
CA TYR A 28 3.96 14.87 -10.32
C TYR A 28 2.59 15.47 -10.61
N SER A 29 2.19 15.33 -11.87
CA SER A 29 0.96 15.84 -12.48
C SER A 29 -0.16 16.14 -11.47
N THR A 30 -0.53 17.40 -11.36
CA THR A 30 -1.73 17.86 -10.65
C THR A 30 -3.02 17.51 -11.40
N GLY A 31 -2.90 17.00 -12.63
CA GLY A 31 -4.02 16.59 -13.47
C GLY A 31 -4.47 15.14 -13.22
N SER A 32 -5.73 14.84 -13.58
CA SER A 32 -6.26 13.48 -13.57
C SER A 32 -5.49 12.59 -14.53
N VAL A 33 -5.18 11.35 -14.11
CA VAL A 33 -4.55 10.32 -14.97
C VAL A 33 -5.57 9.35 -15.55
N VAL A 34 -6.81 9.37 -15.07
CA VAL A 34 -7.88 8.45 -15.48
C VAL A 34 -9.10 9.17 -16.10
N GLY A 35 -8.97 10.46 -16.44
CA GLY A 35 -10.00 11.19 -17.18
C GLY A 35 -11.35 11.30 -16.46
N GLY A 36 -11.36 11.27 -15.13
CA GLY A 36 -12.60 11.38 -14.33
C GLY A 36 -13.36 10.06 -14.12
N CYS A 37 -12.86 8.92 -14.58
CA CYS A 37 -13.50 7.61 -14.39
C CYS A 37 -13.72 7.21 -12.92
N LEU A 38 -12.98 7.83 -11.98
CA LEU A 38 -13.11 7.60 -10.55
C LEU A 38 -13.89 8.68 -9.81
N LYS A 39 -14.35 9.72 -10.52
CA LYS A 39 -15.07 10.84 -9.91
C LYS A 39 -16.29 10.34 -9.12
N ASN A 40 -16.46 10.92 -7.92
CA ASN A 40 -17.53 10.59 -6.96
C ASN A 40 -17.46 9.17 -6.35
N LYS A 41 -16.43 8.37 -6.64
CA LYS A 41 -16.22 7.11 -5.91
C LYS A 41 -15.67 7.39 -4.50
N THR A 42 -16.06 6.55 -3.56
CA THR A 42 -15.51 6.58 -2.20
C THR A 42 -14.47 5.47 -2.04
N ILE A 43 -13.29 5.85 -1.58
CA ILE A 43 -12.12 4.97 -1.45
C ILE A 43 -11.69 4.87 0.01
N LEU A 44 -11.64 3.67 0.57
CA LEU A 44 -10.98 3.44 1.87
C LEU A 44 -9.56 2.95 1.64
N ILE A 45 -8.57 3.65 2.24
CA ILE A 45 -7.15 3.29 2.14
C ILE A 45 -6.59 3.02 3.53
N THR A 46 -6.13 1.79 3.76
CA THR A 46 -5.51 1.44 5.04
C THR A 46 -4.04 1.85 5.09
N GLY A 47 -3.56 2.29 6.27
CA GLY A 47 -2.18 2.72 6.45
C GLY A 47 -1.81 3.97 5.63
N ALA A 48 -2.76 4.88 5.45
CA ALA A 48 -2.61 6.03 4.56
C ALA A 48 -2.12 7.33 5.26
N SER A 49 -1.59 7.23 6.47
CA SER A 49 -0.99 8.39 7.16
C SER A 49 0.40 8.76 6.64
N SER A 50 1.01 7.95 5.77
CA SER A 50 2.35 8.20 5.22
C SER A 50 2.64 7.32 3.98
N GLY A 51 3.77 7.57 3.33
CA GLY A 51 4.32 6.73 2.27
C GLY A 51 3.37 6.49 1.10
N ILE A 52 3.33 5.25 0.59
CA ILE A 52 2.51 4.86 -0.57
C ILE A 52 1.03 5.16 -0.32
N GLY A 53 0.51 4.86 0.88
CA GLY A 53 -0.89 5.11 1.22
C GLY A 53 -1.29 6.58 1.17
N LEU A 54 -0.42 7.48 1.65
CA LEU A 54 -0.64 8.93 1.58
C LEU A 54 -0.58 9.44 0.12
N ALA A 55 0.36 8.94 -0.66
CA ALA A 55 0.45 9.27 -2.09
C ALA A 55 -0.78 8.79 -2.85
N MET A 56 -1.27 7.57 -2.58
CA MET A 56 -2.54 7.07 -3.12
C MET A 56 -3.71 7.97 -2.70
N ALA A 57 -3.80 8.35 -1.42
CA ALA A 57 -4.86 9.25 -0.94
C ALA A 57 -4.87 10.56 -1.73
N ARG A 58 -3.71 11.21 -1.89
CA ARG A 58 -3.59 12.43 -2.70
C ARG A 58 -4.03 12.19 -4.14
N ARG A 59 -3.58 11.10 -4.78
CA ARG A 59 -3.94 10.78 -6.17
C ARG A 59 -5.44 10.62 -6.34
N PHE A 60 -6.09 9.81 -5.53
CA PHE A 60 -7.53 9.59 -5.62
C PHE A 60 -8.34 10.87 -5.35
N LEU A 61 -7.87 11.75 -4.47
CA LEU A 61 -8.48 13.06 -4.27
C LEU A 61 -8.41 13.95 -5.52
N VAL A 62 -7.25 13.94 -6.23
CA VAL A 62 -7.08 14.62 -7.53
C VAL A 62 -8.00 14.02 -8.60
N GLU A 63 -8.30 12.73 -8.55
CA GLU A 63 -9.26 12.07 -9.44
C GLU A 63 -10.74 12.37 -9.09
N GLY A 64 -10.99 13.19 -8.08
CA GLY A 64 -12.35 13.61 -7.66
C GLY A 64 -13.06 12.60 -6.77
N CYS A 65 -12.32 11.69 -6.12
CA CYS A 65 -12.87 10.75 -5.15
C CYS A 65 -13.10 11.41 -3.77
N HIS A 66 -13.99 10.81 -2.98
CA HIS A 66 -13.97 10.94 -1.54
C HIS A 66 -13.01 9.88 -0.96
N VAL A 67 -12.03 10.28 -0.17
CA VAL A 67 -11.02 9.38 0.38
C VAL A 67 -11.13 9.30 1.89
N ILE A 68 -11.19 8.07 2.39
CA ILE A 68 -11.13 7.75 3.81
C ILE A 68 -9.76 7.15 4.09
N ILE A 69 -8.94 7.85 4.85
CA ILE A 69 -7.64 7.33 5.29
C ILE A 69 -7.78 6.63 6.64
N SER A 70 -7.19 5.46 6.78
CA SER A 70 -7.20 4.78 8.07
C SER A 70 -5.82 4.47 8.63
N GLY A 71 -5.76 4.36 9.94
CA GLY A 71 -4.56 4.04 10.69
C GLY A 71 -4.84 3.96 12.19
N ARG A 72 -3.85 3.53 12.97
CA ARG A 72 -3.99 3.32 14.43
C ARG A 72 -3.62 4.55 15.28
N THR A 73 -3.01 5.56 14.69
CA THR A 73 -2.50 6.75 15.41
C THR A 73 -3.19 8.00 14.90
N GLU A 74 -4.08 8.55 15.71
CA GLU A 74 -4.92 9.70 15.33
C GLU A 74 -4.07 10.94 14.94
N SER A 75 -3.05 11.28 15.73
CA SER A 75 -2.20 12.43 15.43
C SER A 75 -1.53 12.36 14.06
N LYS A 76 -1.13 11.15 13.61
CA LYS A 76 -0.57 10.95 12.27
C LYS A 76 -1.63 11.10 11.18
N LEU A 77 -2.86 10.65 11.41
CA LEU A 77 -3.97 10.82 10.48
C LEU A 77 -4.36 12.31 10.34
N LEU A 78 -4.44 13.04 11.45
CA LEU A 78 -4.71 14.48 11.43
C LEU A 78 -3.61 15.26 10.70
N SER A 79 -2.34 14.90 10.91
CA SER A 79 -1.23 15.50 10.16
C SER A 79 -1.34 15.22 8.66
N ALA A 80 -1.71 13.99 8.27
CA ALA A 80 -1.92 13.61 6.88
C ALA A 80 -3.07 14.39 6.25
N ILE A 81 -4.19 14.57 6.96
CA ILE A 81 -5.33 15.37 6.49
C ILE A 81 -4.91 16.84 6.31
N SER A 82 -4.21 17.42 7.29
CA SER A 82 -3.72 18.79 7.19
C SER A 82 -2.86 18.98 5.95
N TYR A 83 -1.91 18.06 5.71
CA TYR A 83 -1.10 18.07 4.51
C TYR A 83 -1.93 17.98 3.22
N LEU A 84 -2.88 17.06 3.14
CA LEU A 84 -3.72 16.88 1.94
C LEU A 84 -4.56 18.14 1.67
N LYS A 85 -5.15 18.75 2.69
CA LYS A 85 -5.93 20.00 2.57
C LYS A 85 -5.07 21.18 2.13
N GLN A 86 -3.83 21.30 2.62
CA GLN A 86 -2.89 22.31 2.14
C GLN A 86 -2.55 22.19 0.65
N LYS A 87 -2.74 20.99 0.08
CA LYS A 87 -2.58 20.71 -1.36
C LYS A 87 -3.90 20.83 -2.14
N GLY A 88 -4.95 21.42 -1.56
CA GLY A 88 -6.27 21.60 -2.20
C GLY A 88 -7.10 20.32 -2.31
N CYS A 89 -6.81 19.32 -1.47
CA CYS A 89 -7.49 18.03 -1.45
C CYS A 89 -8.42 17.93 -0.24
N ASP A 90 -9.64 18.51 -0.34
CA ASP A 90 -10.54 18.70 0.80
C ASP A 90 -11.50 17.54 1.06
N HIS A 91 -11.79 16.70 0.06
CA HIS A 91 -12.73 15.57 0.18
C HIS A 91 -12.11 14.36 0.88
N VAL A 92 -11.44 14.58 2.01
CA VAL A 92 -10.76 13.58 2.82
C VAL A 92 -11.32 13.51 4.23
N THR A 93 -11.55 12.28 4.71
CA THR A 93 -11.89 11.96 6.10
C THR A 93 -10.92 10.92 6.65
N TYR A 94 -10.96 10.66 7.96
CA TYR A 94 -10.17 9.59 8.55
C TYR A 94 -11.02 8.69 9.44
N CYS A 95 -10.53 7.47 9.65
CA CYS A 95 -11.04 6.58 10.68
C CYS A 95 -9.89 5.91 11.44
N LEU A 96 -10.07 5.80 12.74
CA LEU A 96 -9.18 5.01 13.57
C LEU A 96 -9.47 3.52 13.34
N MET A 97 -8.46 2.76 12.96
CA MET A 97 -8.56 1.34 12.71
C MET A 97 -7.25 0.67 13.08
N ASP A 98 -7.29 -0.16 14.12
CA ASP A 98 -6.17 -1.01 14.47
C ASP A 98 -6.37 -2.40 13.86
N GLN A 99 -5.55 -2.72 12.88
CA GLN A 99 -5.65 -3.97 12.12
C GLN A 99 -5.20 -5.20 12.93
N LEU A 100 -4.68 -5.02 14.13
CA LEU A 100 -4.36 -6.11 15.05
C LEU A 100 -5.52 -6.49 16.00
N LYS A 101 -6.58 -5.67 16.02
CA LYS A 101 -7.78 -5.92 16.83
C LYS A 101 -8.85 -6.64 16.01
N ASP A 102 -8.66 -7.92 15.77
CA ASP A 102 -9.51 -8.73 14.88
C ASP A 102 -11.00 -8.66 15.22
N SER A 103 -11.35 -8.74 16.50
CA SER A 103 -12.76 -8.72 16.97
C SER A 103 -13.47 -7.40 16.67
N GLU A 104 -12.75 -6.29 16.62
CA GLU A 104 -13.30 -4.97 16.33
C GLU A 104 -13.26 -4.65 14.83
N LEU A 105 -12.32 -5.26 14.09
CA LEU A 105 -12.00 -4.91 12.72
C LEU A 105 -13.20 -5.09 11.77
N TYR A 106 -13.90 -6.22 11.89
CA TYR A 106 -15.07 -6.51 11.05
C TYR A 106 -16.19 -5.49 11.29
N ALA A 107 -16.59 -5.30 12.56
CA ALA A 107 -17.68 -4.38 12.89
C ALA A 107 -17.33 -2.92 12.49
N THR A 108 -16.11 -2.49 12.79
CA THR A 108 -15.63 -1.15 12.43
C THR A 108 -15.64 -0.94 10.92
N SER A 109 -15.14 -1.91 10.14
CA SER A 109 -15.11 -1.80 8.67
C SER A 109 -16.52 -1.80 8.07
N GLN A 110 -17.44 -2.64 8.55
CA GLN A 110 -18.84 -2.64 8.11
C GLN A 110 -19.51 -1.28 8.32
N ASN A 111 -19.31 -0.66 9.50
CA ASN A 111 -19.85 0.65 9.79
C ASN A 111 -19.30 1.71 8.83
N ILE A 112 -17.99 1.69 8.54
CA ILE A 112 -17.35 2.62 7.61
C ILE A 112 -17.89 2.41 6.19
N PHE A 113 -17.96 1.16 5.72
CA PHE A 113 -18.43 0.86 4.37
C PHE A 113 -19.86 1.34 4.14
N LYS A 114 -20.77 1.10 5.09
CA LYS A 114 -22.18 1.51 5.03
C LYS A 114 -22.33 3.04 5.15
N GLN A 115 -21.66 3.65 6.11
CA GLN A 115 -21.75 5.09 6.36
C GLN A 115 -21.28 5.91 5.14
N PHE A 116 -20.17 5.52 4.54
CA PHE A 116 -19.55 6.28 3.46
C PHE A 116 -19.83 5.72 2.06
N LYS A 117 -20.56 4.61 1.94
CA LYS A 117 -20.86 3.94 0.65
C LYS A 117 -19.59 3.65 -0.15
N VAL A 118 -18.66 2.91 0.48
CA VAL A 118 -17.33 2.66 -0.09
C VAL A 118 -17.42 1.82 -1.37
N ASN A 119 -16.79 2.28 -2.43
CA ASN A 119 -16.71 1.60 -3.73
C ASN A 119 -15.41 0.82 -3.90
N VAL A 120 -14.31 1.31 -3.27
CA VAL A 120 -12.98 0.72 -3.41
C VAL A 120 -12.33 0.55 -2.04
N LEU A 121 -11.86 -0.65 -1.76
CA LEU A 121 -11.02 -0.95 -0.60
C LEU A 121 -9.56 -1.11 -1.05
N ILE A 122 -8.65 -0.32 -0.48
CA ILE A 122 -7.21 -0.46 -0.70
C ILE A 122 -6.55 -0.98 0.58
N ASN A 123 -6.17 -2.25 0.58
CA ASN A 123 -5.39 -2.88 1.62
C ASN A 123 -3.91 -2.52 1.42
N ASN A 124 -3.50 -1.39 1.99
CA ASN A 124 -2.13 -0.89 1.86
C ASN A 124 -1.35 -0.96 3.19
N ALA A 125 -2.01 -0.97 4.33
CA ALA A 125 -1.31 -1.08 5.60
C ALA A 125 -0.40 -2.30 5.65
N GLY A 126 0.80 -2.09 6.16
CA GLY A 126 1.78 -3.15 6.30
C GLY A 126 2.93 -2.71 7.19
N ILE A 127 3.64 -3.69 7.71
CA ILE A 127 4.87 -3.48 8.45
C ILE A 127 6.00 -4.27 7.79
N PHE A 128 7.18 -3.73 7.91
CA PHE A 128 8.44 -4.38 7.60
C PHE A 128 9.26 -4.46 8.89
N LYS A 129 9.65 -5.65 9.27
CA LYS A 129 10.56 -5.89 10.38
C LYS A 129 11.76 -6.65 9.82
N ASN A 130 12.92 -6.03 9.82
CA ASN A 130 14.15 -6.68 9.41
C ASN A 130 14.66 -7.52 10.59
N THR A 131 14.27 -8.78 10.62
CA THR A 131 14.60 -9.73 11.68
C THR A 131 15.42 -10.90 11.17
N ASP A 132 15.41 -11.11 9.87
CA ASP A 132 16.05 -12.24 9.22
C ASP A 132 17.53 -11.95 9.02
N ARG A 133 18.37 -12.45 9.92
CA ARG A 133 19.83 -12.34 9.84
C ARG A 133 20.47 -13.50 9.09
N ASP A 134 19.74 -14.57 8.91
CA ASP A 134 20.20 -15.77 8.22
C ASP A 134 19.14 -16.26 7.20
N VAL A 135 19.48 -16.12 5.92
CA VAL A 135 18.66 -16.62 4.80
C VAL A 135 18.34 -18.11 4.84
N ARG A 136 19.00 -18.87 5.72
CA ARG A 136 18.75 -20.30 5.88
C ARG A 136 17.67 -20.61 6.90
N PHE A 137 16.93 -19.64 7.36
CA PHE A 137 15.86 -19.78 8.37
C PHE A 137 16.33 -20.22 9.77
N ARG A 138 17.65 -20.23 10.04
CA ARG A 138 18.17 -20.73 11.31
C ARG A 138 18.01 -19.76 12.47
N SER A 139 18.00 -18.47 12.17
CA SER A 139 17.96 -17.40 13.17
C SER A 139 16.62 -16.67 13.22
N VAL A 140 15.63 -17.15 12.46
CA VAL A 140 14.28 -16.53 12.47
C VAL A 140 13.46 -17.22 13.54
N ASP A 141 13.07 -16.47 14.57
CA ASP A 141 12.15 -16.92 15.59
C ASP A 141 10.72 -16.92 15.03
N ALA A 142 9.90 -17.89 15.46
CA ALA A 142 8.48 -17.93 15.11
C ALA A 142 7.75 -16.63 15.46
N GLU A 143 8.11 -15.99 16.55
CA GLU A 143 7.57 -14.69 16.98
C GLU A 143 7.91 -13.54 16.02
N ASP A 144 8.91 -13.67 15.18
CA ASP A 144 9.24 -12.68 14.16
C ASP A 144 8.30 -12.72 12.95
N TYR A 145 7.64 -13.84 12.70
CA TYR A 145 6.68 -14.00 11.60
C TYR A 145 5.32 -13.37 11.89
N TRP A 146 4.79 -13.58 13.09
CA TRP A 146 3.41 -13.25 13.41
C TRP A 146 3.05 -11.78 13.25
N PRO A 147 3.88 -10.80 13.65
CA PRO A 147 3.56 -9.39 13.42
C PRO A 147 3.33 -9.04 11.95
N GLY A 148 4.19 -9.56 11.06
CA GLY A 148 4.05 -9.39 9.61
C GLY A 148 2.83 -10.11 9.06
N MET A 149 2.62 -11.38 9.43
CA MET A 149 1.48 -12.18 9.00
C MET A 149 0.16 -11.56 9.45
N ASN A 150 0.07 -11.12 10.70
CA ASN A 150 -1.13 -10.50 11.24
C ASN A 150 -1.44 -9.15 10.57
N THR A 151 -0.43 -8.29 10.43
CA THR A 151 -0.66 -6.94 9.86
C THR A 151 -0.78 -6.96 8.34
N ASN A 152 0.08 -7.71 7.63
CA ASN A 152 0.15 -7.61 6.17
C ASN A 152 -0.88 -8.52 5.48
N LEU A 153 -1.16 -9.69 6.05
CA LEU A 153 -2.00 -10.72 5.42
C LEU A 153 -3.34 -10.88 6.12
N LYS A 154 -3.36 -11.26 7.41
CA LYS A 154 -4.63 -11.57 8.10
C LYS A 154 -5.58 -10.38 8.12
N SER A 155 -5.10 -9.18 8.43
CA SER A 155 -5.96 -8.00 8.44
C SER A 155 -6.53 -7.68 7.05
N SER A 156 -5.73 -7.83 5.99
CA SER A 156 -6.19 -7.63 4.61
C SER A 156 -7.25 -8.68 4.22
N LEU A 157 -7.09 -9.93 4.67
CA LEU A 157 -8.07 -10.99 4.49
C LEU A 157 -9.41 -10.63 5.16
N LEU A 158 -9.39 -10.26 6.44
CA LEU A 158 -10.59 -9.92 7.21
C LEU A 158 -11.32 -8.70 6.63
N LEU A 159 -10.58 -7.66 6.24
CA LEU A 159 -11.16 -6.47 5.60
C LEU A 159 -11.77 -6.80 4.24
N SER A 160 -11.11 -7.65 3.45
CA SER A 160 -11.63 -8.06 2.14
C SER A 160 -12.91 -8.90 2.29
N GLN A 161 -12.98 -9.81 3.26
CA GLN A 161 -14.20 -10.55 3.58
C GLN A 161 -15.33 -9.60 3.98
N SER A 162 -15.06 -8.70 4.93
CA SER A 162 -16.03 -7.69 5.36
C SER A 162 -16.52 -6.82 4.20
N PHE A 163 -15.63 -6.43 3.28
CA PHE A 163 -16.00 -5.63 2.11
C PHE A 163 -16.88 -6.40 1.12
N VAL A 164 -16.59 -7.68 0.89
CA VAL A 164 -17.44 -8.55 0.06
C VAL A 164 -18.84 -8.68 0.65
N ASP A 165 -18.96 -8.87 1.97
CA ASP A 165 -20.27 -8.98 2.62
C ASP A 165 -21.06 -7.68 2.49
N TYR A 166 -20.40 -6.52 2.67
CA TYR A 166 -21.01 -5.22 2.42
C TYR A 166 -21.46 -5.07 0.95
N CYS A 167 -20.62 -5.43 -0.03
CA CYS A 167 -20.97 -5.31 -1.44
C CYS A 167 -22.17 -6.19 -1.81
N LYS A 168 -22.28 -7.39 -1.23
CA LYS A 168 -23.44 -8.28 -1.41
C LYS A 168 -24.70 -7.66 -0.83
N GLU A 169 -24.62 -7.16 0.42
CA GLU A 169 -25.76 -6.55 1.12
C GLU A 169 -26.25 -5.28 0.42
N ALA A 170 -25.32 -4.48 -0.08
CA ALA A 170 -25.63 -3.22 -0.77
C ALA A 170 -25.93 -3.38 -2.27
N GLU A 171 -25.86 -4.61 -2.81
CA GLU A 171 -26.06 -4.94 -4.24
C GLU A 171 -25.19 -4.09 -5.18
N ILE A 172 -23.92 -3.84 -4.79
CA ILE A 172 -22.97 -3.06 -5.58
C ILE A 172 -21.79 -3.91 -6.04
N LYS A 173 -21.17 -3.51 -7.15
CA LYS A 173 -19.84 -3.99 -7.52
C LYS A 173 -18.78 -3.19 -6.82
N GLY A 174 -17.86 -3.88 -6.11
CA GLY A 174 -16.73 -3.28 -5.41
C GLY A 174 -15.40 -3.60 -6.07
N HIS A 175 -14.36 -2.82 -5.72
CA HIS A 175 -12.98 -3.09 -6.13
C HIS A 175 -12.10 -3.24 -4.91
N ILE A 176 -11.26 -4.29 -4.89
CA ILE A 176 -10.23 -4.50 -3.89
C ILE A 176 -8.87 -4.36 -4.58
N LEU A 177 -8.02 -3.47 -4.06
CA LEU A 177 -6.63 -3.36 -4.45
C LEU A 177 -5.74 -3.67 -3.26
N ASN A 178 -4.91 -4.70 -3.40
CA ASN A 178 -3.96 -5.11 -2.36
C ASN A 178 -2.56 -4.59 -2.67
N THR A 179 -1.87 -4.04 -1.68
CA THR A 179 -0.44 -3.71 -1.78
C THR A 179 0.38 -4.92 -1.34
N SER A 180 0.85 -5.70 -2.33
CA SER A 180 1.81 -6.77 -2.12
C SER A 180 3.25 -6.24 -2.13
N SER A 181 4.18 -6.95 -2.71
CA SER A 181 5.58 -6.54 -2.91
C SER A 181 6.23 -7.44 -3.94
N VAL A 182 7.28 -6.97 -4.62
CA VAL A 182 8.17 -7.84 -5.40
C VAL A 182 8.81 -8.94 -4.55
N CYS A 183 8.97 -8.72 -3.24
CA CYS A 183 9.43 -9.72 -2.28
C CYS A 183 8.43 -10.89 -2.08
N GLY A 184 7.19 -10.75 -2.53
CA GLY A 184 6.22 -11.84 -2.61
C GLY A 184 6.22 -12.55 -3.96
N LEU A 185 6.85 -11.99 -4.98
CA LEU A 185 7.00 -12.57 -6.32
C LEU A 185 8.32 -13.30 -6.50
N PHE A 186 9.37 -12.85 -5.81
CA PHE A 186 10.73 -13.32 -5.96
C PHE A 186 11.39 -13.51 -4.60
N GLU A 187 12.42 -14.35 -4.57
CA GLU A 187 13.25 -14.56 -3.39
C GLU A 187 13.96 -13.26 -3.01
N SER A 188 13.97 -12.95 -1.75
CA SER A 188 14.65 -11.77 -1.23
C SER A 188 15.46 -12.12 0.01
N TYR A 189 16.73 -11.75 0.01
CA TYR A 189 17.67 -12.05 1.08
C TYR A 189 17.32 -11.26 2.36
N GLY A 190 17.26 -11.98 3.51
CA GLY A 190 17.15 -11.34 4.84
C GLY A 190 15.80 -10.73 5.17
N ILE A 191 14.73 -11.06 4.43
CA ILE A 191 13.38 -10.53 4.64
C ILE A 191 12.29 -11.58 4.50
N THR A 192 12.60 -12.82 4.83
CA THR A 192 11.73 -13.98 4.61
C THR A 192 10.33 -13.83 5.23
N PRO A 193 10.14 -13.42 6.50
CA PRO A 193 8.79 -13.25 7.07
C PRO A 193 7.94 -12.24 6.29
N TYR A 194 8.55 -11.15 5.85
CA TYR A 194 7.88 -10.15 5.03
C TYR A 194 7.51 -10.72 3.66
N GLY A 195 8.45 -11.39 2.97
CA GLY A 195 8.23 -12.01 1.67
C GLY A 195 7.08 -13.02 1.71
N ILE A 196 7.06 -13.91 2.72
CA ILE A 196 5.98 -14.88 2.92
C ILE A 196 4.63 -14.17 3.11
N SER A 197 4.56 -13.13 3.94
CA SER A 197 3.32 -12.37 4.14
C SER A 197 2.81 -11.75 2.84
N LYS A 198 3.72 -11.22 2.00
CA LYS A 198 3.36 -10.59 0.71
C LYS A 198 3.05 -11.60 -0.39
N ALA A 199 3.65 -12.79 -0.38
CA ALA A 199 3.25 -13.92 -1.22
C ALA A 199 1.83 -14.38 -0.86
N GLY A 200 1.50 -14.45 0.44
CA GLY A 200 0.15 -14.72 0.92
C GLY A 200 -0.88 -13.71 0.42
N VAL A 201 -0.54 -12.42 0.38
CA VAL A 201 -1.40 -11.37 -0.18
C VAL A 201 -1.64 -11.58 -1.68
N ILE A 202 -0.62 -11.99 -2.43
CA ILE A 202 -0.75 -12.31 -3.87
C ILE A 202 -1.70 -13.48 -4.08
N GLU A 203 -1.55 -14.55 -3.32
CA GLU A 203 -2.43 -15.71 -3.44
C GLU A 203 -3.86 -15.38 -2.99
N MET A 204 -4.02 -14.68 -1.87
CA MET A 204 -5.33 -14.17 -1.42
C MET A 204 -6.03 -13.37 -2.52
N THR A 205 -5.31 -12.52 -3.25
CA THR A 205 -5.85 -11.72 -4.35
C THR A 205 -6.50 -12.59 -5.42
N LYS A 206 -5.84 -13.67 -5.84
CA LYS A 206 -6.36 -14.62 -6.83
C LYS A 206 -7.60 -15.34 -6.32
N GLN A 207 -7.57 -15.79 -5.06
CA GLN A 207 -8.68 -16.51 -4.46
C GLN A 207 -9.94 -15.63 -4.35
N PHE A 208 -9.80 -14.36 -3.93
CA PHE A 208 -10.94 -13.43 -3.88
C PHE A 208 -11.49 -13.12 -5.28
N ALA A 209 -10.62 -12.88 -6.25
CA ALA A 209 -11.03 -12.64 -7.64
C ALA A 209 -11.81 -13.80 -8.23
N PHE A 210 -11.41 -15.03 -7.92
CA PHE A 210 -12.09 -16.24 -8.37
C PHE A 210 -13.42 -16.48 -7.64
N ALA A 211 -13.39 -16.45 -6.31
CA ALA A 211 -14.53 -16.82 -5.47
C ALA A 211 -15.67 -15.80 -5.52
N TYR A 212 -15.36 -14.53 -5.74
CA TYR A 212 -16.34 -13.43 -5.69
C TYR A 212 -16.50 -12.69 -7.01
N LYS A 213 -16.22 -13.39 -8.12
CA LYS A 213 -16.42 -12.85 -9.48
C LYS A 213 -17.84 -12.32 -9.66
N GLY A 214 -17.95 -11.10 -10.16
CA GLY A 214 -19.24 -10.41 -10.35
C GLY A 214 -19.71 -9.58 -9.13
N ILE A 215 -19.16 -9.82 -7.94
CA ILE A 215 -19.42 -9.02 -6.73
C ILE A 215 -18.28 -8.02 -6.51
N VAL A 216 -17.06 -8.52 -6.49
CA VAL A 216 -15.87 -7.67 -6.42
C VAL A 216 -14.84 -8.06 -7.49
N THR A 217 -14.03 -7.10 -7.91
CA THR A 217 -12.73 -7.37 -8.50
C THR A 217 -11.67 -7.29 -7.43
N CYS A 218 -10.65 -8.15 -7.51
CA CYS A 218 -9.56 -8.17 -6.55
C CYS A 218 -8.23 -8.24 -7.30
N ASN A 219 -7.44 -7.18 -7.20
CA ASN A 219 -6.15 -7.05 -7.87
C ASN A 219 -5.06 -6.69 -6.86
N SER A 220 -3.81 -6.82 -7.26
CA SER A 220 -2.66 -6.49 -6.43
C SER A 220 -1.63 -5.67 -7.19
N ILE A 221 -1.02 -4.72 -6.50
CA ILE A 221 0.18 -4.01 -6.95
C ILE A 221 1.36 -4.49 -6.12
N ALA A 222 2.47 -4.82 -6.79
CA ALA A 222 3.70 -5.30 -6.17
C ALA A 222 4.83 -4.28 -6.35
N PRO A 223 4.97 -3.30 -5.43
CA PRO A 223 6.06 -2.34 -5.47
C PRO A 223 7.41 -3.01 -5.24
N GLY A 224 8.45 -2.44 -5.86
CA GLY A 224 9.85 -2.68 -5.52
C GLY A 224 10.32 -1.78 -4.38
N SER A 225 11.55 -1.29 -4.50
CA SER A 225 12.08 -0.28 -3.60
C SER A 225 11.40 1.07 -3.86
N VAL A 226 10.70 1.59 -2.86
CA VAL A 226 9.97 2.87 -2.95
C VAL A 226 10.57 3.87 -1.99
N ALA A 227 10.70 5.12 -2.42
CA ALA A 227 11.21 6.23 -1.61
C ALA A 227 10.22 6.56 -0.47
N THR A 228 10.35 5.86 0.64
CA THR A 228 9.53 5.98 1.85
C THR A 228 10.35 5.63 3.09
N VAL A 229 9.85 5.97 4.28
CA VAL A 229 10.48 5.55 5.55
C VAL A 229 10.65 4.03 5.63
N MET A 230 9.68 3.27 5.14
CA MET A 230 9.78 1.80 5.09
C MET A 230 10.90 1.35 4.14
N GLY A 231 11.07 2.05 3.01
CA GLY A 231 12.15 1.79 2.06
C GLY A 231 13.52 2.03 2.68
N ASP A 232 13.69 3.09 3.48
CA ASP A 232 14.94 3.37 4.19
C ASP A 232 15.27 2.30 5.23
N LEU A 233 14.27 1.84 5.98
CA LEU A 233 14.44 0.73 6.93
C LEU A 233 14.92 -0.55 6.25
N HIS A 234 14.40 -0.82 5.04
CA HIS A 234 14.79 -1.98 4.25
C HIS A 234 16.23 -1.89 3.75
N THR A 235 16.63 -0.75 3.22
CA THR A 235 17.94 -0.58 2.60
C THR A 235 19.04 -0.18 3.58
N GLY A 236 18.67 0.23 4.80
CA GLY A 236 19.59 0.79 5.79
C GLY A 236 20.24 2.10 5.32
N SER A 237 19.62 2.80 4.38
CA SER A 237 20.11 4.03 3.77
C SER A 237 18.92 4.97 3.45
N ASN A 238 19.20 6.26 3.34
CA ASN A 238 18.19 7.22 2.89
C ASN A 238 17.91 7.03 1.38
N ILE A 239 16.94 6.18 1.07
CA ILE A 239 16.54 5.84 -0.31
C ILE A 239 16.02 7.07 -1.06
N ALA A 240 15.45 8.04 -0.35
CA ALA A 240 14.93 9.27 -0.94
C ALA A 240 16.01 10.13 -1.59
N SER A 241 17.25 10.08 -1.10
CA SER A 241 18.37 10.77 -1.72
C SER A 241 18.78 10.19 -3.08
N TYR A 242 18.34 8.98 -3.41
CA TYR A 242 18.61 8.28 -4.68
C TYR A 242 17.55 8.52 -5.75
N SER A 243 16.41 9.10 -5.40
CA SER A 243 15.22 9.14 -6.26
C SER A 243 15.39 9.90 -7.58
N SER A 244 16.37 10.79 -7.68
CA SER A 244 16.59 11.59 -8.91
C SER A 244 17.56 10.97 -9.91
N CYS A 245 18.40 10.02 -9.48
CA CYS A 245 19.51 9.49 -10.27
C CYS A 245 19.54 7.96 -10.38
N ASN A 246 18.75 7.24 -9.57
CA ASN A 246 18.80 5.79 -9.53
C ASN A 246 17.50 5.17 -10.07
N ARG A 247 17.60 4.53 -11.24
CA ARG A 247 16.48 3.84 -11.92
C ARG A 247 15.89 2.66 -11.14
N HIS A 248 16.45 2.31 -9.97
CA HIS A 248 15.99 1.21 -9.14
C HIS A 248 15.01 1.62 -8.03
N VAL A 249 14.79 2.92 -7.83
CA VAL A 249 13.88 3.45 -6.81
C VAL A 249 12.66 4.07 -7.47
N THR A 250 11.50 3.60 -7.07
CA THR A 250 10.19 4.09 -7.53
C THR A 250 9.68 5.16 -6.54
N MET A 251 9.03 6.20 -7.06
CA MET A 251 8.36 7.17 -6.20
C MET A 251 6.97 6.67 -5.78
N ALA A 252 6.54 7.08 -4.59
CA ALA A 252 5.22 6.68 -4.08
C ALA A 252 4.07 7.17 -4.98
N GLU A 253 4.24 8.29 -5.67
CA GLU A 253 3.29 8.88 -6.63
C GLU A 253 3.15 8.07 -7.91
N GLU A 254 4.21 7.40 -8.35
CA GLU A 254 4.16 6.51 -9.51
C GLU A 254 3.31 5.29 -9.19
N ILE A 255 3.49 4.73 -7.97
CA ILE A 255 2.64 3.65 -7.47
C ILE A 255 1.19 4.12 -7.35
N ALA A 256 0.96 5.34 -6.83
CA ALA A 256 -0.37 5.90 -6.67
C ALA A 256 -1.08 6.11 -8.02
N SER A 257 -0.37 6.54 -9.06
CA SER A 257 -0.92 6.72 -10.40
C SER A 257 -1.35 5.39 -11.02
N LEU A 258 -0.51 4.35 -10.87
CA LEU A 258 -0.85 2.99 -11.31
C LEU A 258 -2.05 2.43 -10.51
N ALA A 259 -2.10 2.67 -9.20
CA ALA A 259 -3.21 2.25 -8.36
C ALA A 259 -4.53 2.89 -8.80
N ALA A 260 -4.53 4.19 -9.15
CA ALA A 260 -5.72 4.86 -9.66
C ALA A 260 -6.21 4.22 -10.97
N LEU A 261 -5.31 3.93 -11.92
CA LEU A 261 -5.65 3.24 -13.16
C LEU A 261 -6.25 1.84 -12.89
N MET A 262 -5.64 1.07 -11.99
CA MET A 262 -6.10 -0.28 -11.64
C MET A 262 -7.46 -0.30 -10.92
N CYS A 263 -7.93 0.82 -10.38
CA CYS A 263 -9.23 0.96 -9.71
C CYS A 263 -10.33 1.50 -10.61
N THR A 264 -10.07 1.80 -11.89
CA THR A 264 -11.15 2.08 -12.86
C THR A 264 -11.90 0.80 -13.21
N ASP A 265 -13.20 0.90 -13.49
CA ASP A 265 -14.06 -0.27 -13.72
C ASP A 265 -13.51 -1.15 -14.85
N ASP A 266 -13.20 -0.54 -16.00
CA ASP A 266 -12.73 -1.28 -17.19
C ASP A 266 -11.40 -2.01 -16.94
N VAL A 267 -10.44 -1.37 -16.29
CA VAL A 267 -9.11 -1.96 -16.04
C VAL A 267 -9.20 -3.00 -14.93
N SER A 268 -9.92 -2.69 -13.86
CA SER A 268 -10.08 -3.55 -12.70
C SER A 268 -10.70 -4.91 -13.09
N GLU A 269 -11.73 -4.91 -13.96
CA GLU A 269 -12.37 -6.14 -14.44
C GLU A 269 -11.43 -6.98 -15.33
N LYS A 270 -10.68 -6.32 -16.21
CA LYS A 270 -9.72 -7.01 -17.11
C LYS A 270 -8.52 -7.60 -16.37
N LEU A 271 -8.12 -6.96 -15.28
CA LEU A 271 -7.00 -7.41 -14.46
C LEU A 271 -7.41 -8.38 -13.35
N ASN A 272 -8.69 -8.72 -13.21
CA ASN A 272 -9.21 -9.43 -12.04
C ASN A 272 -8.38 -10.68 -11.67
N GLY A 273 -7.78 -10.67 -10.49
CA GLY A 273 -6.87 -11.69 -9.98
C GLY A 273 -5.39 -11.45 -10.32
N GLN A 274 -5.05 -10.33 -10.99
CA GLN A 274 -3.68 -10.06 -11.40
C GLN A 274 -2.88 -9.31 -10.31
N THR A 275 -1.58 -9.57 -10.32
CA THR A 275 -0.60 -8.81 -9.55
C THR A 275 0.33 -8.08 -10.51
N ILE A 276 0.29 -6.75 -10.48
CA ILE A 276 1.10 -5.91 -11.35
C ILE A 276 2.39 -5.52 -10.63
N LYS A 277 3.52 -5.94 -11.19
CA LYS A 277 4.84 -5.53 -10.71
C LYS A 277 5.07 -4.05 -11.00
N ALA A 278 5.29 -3.26 -9.97
CA ALA A 278 5.49 -1.82 -10.04
C ALA A 278 6.89 -1.45 -9.52
N CYS A 279 7.89 -1.73 -10.33
CA CYS A 279 9.27 -1.32 -10.07
C CYS A 279 10.04 -1.15 -11.38
N ALA A 280 11.03 -0.26 -11.35
CA ALA A 280 11.91 -0.01 -12.48
C ALA A 280 13.03 -1.08 -12.63
N CYS A 281 13.09 -2.07 -11.74
CA CYS A 281 14.15 -3.09 -11.75
C CYS A 281 13.89 -4.15 -12.81
N GLU A 282 14.83 -4.33 -13.71
CA GLU A 282 14.79 -5.39 -14.75
C GLU A 282 15.26 -6.76 -14.23
N LYS A 283 15.96 -6.79 -13.10
CA LYS A 283 16.51 -8.03 -12.52
C LYS A 283 16.30 -8.07 -11.00
N PHE A 284 15.56 -9.04 -10.55
CA PHE A 284 15.69 -9.65 -9.24
C PHE A 284 16.23 -11.05 -9.42
#